data_4bed4143ed447c3266d99898b08bcc19
#
_entry.id   4bed4143ed447c3266d99898b08bcc19
#
_cell.length_a   1.000
_cell.length_b   1.000
_cell.length_c   1.000
_cell.angle_alpha   90.00
_cell.angle_beta   90.00
_cell.angle_gamma   90.00
#
_symmetry.space_group_name_H-M   'P 1'
#
loop_
_entity.id
_entity.type
_entity.pdbx_description
1 polymer ?
#
loop_
_entity_poly.entity_id
_entity_poly.type
_entity_poly.pdbx_seq_one_letter_code
_entity_poly.pdbx_strand_id
1 'polypeptide(L)'
;HLYGHSFPTRRSSDLIKRENAEDFHNVIGNRIEKIMKVRYAFQELENLPEGFEVPAGRVKPWGTAHAILSCKDMIDGPFAVINADDYYGREAFKQIYDYLSVHEDNEKYQYAMVGYQLKNTLTENGSVARGVCDIDGDGKLVSVTEHTTIVKRGENAAYTEDDGKSYTDLAGDTIVSMNLWGFSKGFLSEIAYGFRDFLQEGLQHNPLKCEYYLPSVVSRLLDSNKAEVKVLLTTEKWYGVTYREDKPMVMAAVKKLEEND
;
A
#
# COMPACT_ATOMS: atom_id res chain seq x y z
N HIS A 1 16.35 29.27 14.76
CA HIS A 1 14.98 29.26 15.29
C HIS A 1 14.21 28.13 14.66
N LEU A 2 14.11 27.02 15.40
CA LEU A 2 13.21 25.93 15.12
C LEU A 2 11.79 26.43 15.36
N TYR A 3 10.99 26.53 14.31
CA TYR A 3 9.56 26.76 14.42
C TYR A 3 8.94 25.50 15.05
N GLY A 4 8.54 25.62 16.30
CA GLY A 4 7.75 24.63 17.01
C GLY A 4 6.33 24.57 16.48
N HIS A 5 6.11 23.95 15.34
CA HIS A 5 4.81 23.39 15.04
C HIS A 5 4.74 22.08 15.79
N SER A 6 3.84 22.02 16.77
CA SER A 6 3.45 20.76 17.40
C SER A 6 2.85 19.86 16.33
N PHE A 7 3.69 19.00 15.74
CA PHE A 7 3.19 17.92 14.89
C PHE A 7 2.25 17.08 15.76
N PRO A 8 1.03 16.81 15.27
CA PRO A 8 0.18 15.84 15.92
C PRO A 8 1.02 14.57 16.11
N THR A 9 0.95 13.97 17.28
CA THR A 9 1.75 12.81 17.66
C THR A 9 1.66 11.76 16.57
N ARG A 10 2.75 11.56 15.83
CA ARG A 10 2.83 10.50 14.82
C ARG A 10 2.55 9.17 15.49
N ARG A 11 1.62 8.42 14.95
CA ARG A 11 1.25 7.10 15.45
C ARG A 11 1.44 6.11 14.32
N SER A 12 2.03 4.97 14.60
CA SER A 12 2.05 3.82 13.71
C SER A 12 1.14 2.73 14.26
N SER A 13 0.49 1.98 13.36
CA SER A 13 -0.18 0.74 13.67
C SER A 13 0.44 -0.33 12.79
N ASP A 14 1.34 -1.13 13.36
CA ASP A 14 2.04 -2.18 12.64
C ASP A 14 1.21 -3.45 12.65
N LEU A 15 0.88 -3.91 11.46
CA LEU A 15 0.14 -5.15 11.26
C LEU A 15 1.13 -6.30 11.14
N ILE A 16 1.06 -7.21 12.09
CA ILE A 16 1.96 -8.36 12.19
C ILE A 16 1.19 -9.65 12.46
N LYS A 17 1.84 -10.77 12.22
CA LYS A 17 1.32 -12.05 12.71
C LYS A 17 1.65 -12.20 14.19
N ARG A 18 0.70 -12.73 14.96
CA ARG A 18 0.86 -12.91 16.41
C ARG A 18 2.09 -13.77 16.76
N GLU A 19 2.38 -14.78 15.95
CA GLU A 19 3.55 -15.66 16.12
C GLU A 19 4.89 -14.93 15.99
N ASN A 20 4.93 -13.80 15.24
CA ASN A 20 6.13 -13.01 14.99
C ASN A 20 6.23 -11.76 15.89
N ALA A 21 5.28 -11.56 16.81
CA ALA A 21 5.16 -10.31 17.58
C ALA A 21 6.41 -10.01 18.43
N GLU A 22 6.93 -11.01 19.11
CA GLU A 22 8.11 -10.87 19.97
C GLU A 22 9.37 -10.57 19.15
N ASP A 23 9.59 -11.31 18.07
CA ASP A 23 10.74 -11.11 17.17
C ASP A 23 10.68 -9.73 16.52
N PHE A 24 9.49 -9.33 16.03
CA PHE A 24 9.29 -8.01 15.44
C PHE A 24 9.56 -6.89 16.45
N HIS A 25 9.01 -7.00 17.67
CA HIS A 25 9.25 -6.03 18.73
C HIS A 25 10.75 -5.91 19.06
N ASN A 26 11.46 -7.03 19.20
CA ASN A 26 12.88 -7.05 19.55
C ASN A 26 13.77 -6.47 18.44
N VAL A 27 13.44 -6.68 17.17
CA VAL A 27 14.27 -6.26 16.03
C VAL A 27 13.94 -4.85 15.55
N ILE A 28 12.67 -4.51 15.46
CA ILE A 28 12.17 -3.27 14.85
C ILE A 28 11.45 -2.40 15.88
N GLY A 29 10.50 -2.97 16.63
CA GLY A 29 9.61 -2.27 17.54
C GLY A 29 10.35 -1.39 18.53
N ASN A 30 11.35 -1.93 19.21
CA ASN A 30 12.19 -1.22 20.16
C ASN A 30 12.88 0.06 19.62
N ARG A 31 13.08 0.14 18.30
CA ARG A 31 13.68 1.32 17.65
C ARG A 31 12.62 2.35 17.31
N ILE A 32 11.51 1.91 16.71
CA ILE A 32 10.42 2.80 16.28
C ILE A 32 9.72 3.43 17.48
N GLU A 33 9.50 2.66 18.55
CA GLU A 33 8.84 3.14 19.77
C GLU A 33 9.57 4.29 20.48
N LYS A 34 10.87 4.47 20.20
CA LYS A 34 11.66 5.60 20.73
C LYS A 34 11.34 6.92 20.01
N ILE A 35 10.80 6.87 18.80
CA ILE A 35 10.58 8.04 17.94
C ILE A 35 9.11 8.33 17.67
N MET A 36 8.22 7.33 17.85
CA MET A 36 6.79 7.50 17.66
C MET A 36 5.99 6.53 18.52
N LYS A 37 4.71 6.83 18.72
CA LYS A 37 3.79 5.92 19.40
C LYS A 37 3.40 4.78 18.44
N VAL A 38 3.74 3.54 18.80
CA VAL A 38 3.44 2.34 18.02
C VAL A 38 2.31 1.55 18.70
N ARG A 39 1.45 0.95 17.90
CA ARG A 39 0.46 -0.05 18.29
C ARG A 39 0.60 -1.25 17.38
N TYR A 40 0.34 -2.42 17.88
CA TYR A 40 0.39 -3.67 17.12
C TYR A 40 -1.00 -4.20 16.88
N ALA A 41 -1.34 -4.44 15.61
CA ALA A 41 -2.55 -5.09 15.19
C ALA A 41 -2.24 -6.49 14.69
N PHE A 42 -3.19 -7.40 14.85
CA PHE A 42 -3.04 -8.79 14.41
C PHE A 42 -4.13 -9.14 13.41
N GLN A 43 -3.71 -9.58 12.23
CA GLN A 43 -4.63 -10.14 11.25
C GLN A 43 -4.85 -11.61 11.57
N GLU A 44 -6.01 -11.93 12.11
CA GLU A 44 -6.39 -13.31 12.48
C GLU A 44 -7.46 -13.82 11.51
N LEU A 45 -7.41 -15.13 11.18
CA LEU A 45 -8.37 -15.75 10.26
C LEU A 45 -9.79 -15.72 10.80
N GLU A 46 -9.91 -15.77 12.12
CA GLU A 46 -11.17 -15.82 12.88
C GLU A 46 -11.87 -14.46 12.96
N ASN A 47 -11.19 -13.37 12.60
CA ASN A 47 -11.78 -12.03 12.56
C ASN A 47 -12.74 -11.87 11.38
N LEU A 48 -13.84 -12.61 11.41
CA LEU A 48 -14.89 -12.66 10.39
C LEU A 48 -16.16 -11.99 10.88
N PRO A 49 -16.99 -11.45 9.96
CA PRO A 49 -18.32 -10.98 10.30
C PRO A 49 -19.21 -12.14 10.75
N GLU A 50 -20.24 -11.83 11.54
CA GLU A 50 -21.24 -12.80 11.97
C GLU A 50 -21.83 -13.58 10.78
N GLY A 51 -21.93 -14.90 10.92
CA GLY A 51 -22.45 -15.81 9.91
C GLY A 51 -21.40 -16.41 8.96
N PHE A 52 -20.11 -16.09 9.17
CA PHE A 52 -19.01 -16.69 8.42
C PHE A 52 -18.09 -17.48 9.34
N GLU A 53 -17.54 -18.55 8.81
CA GLU A 53 -16.57 -19.42 9.50
C GLU A 53 -15.31 -19.59 8.65
N VAL A 54 -14.19 -19.85 9.32
CA VAL A 54 -12.93 -20.13 8.63
C VAL A 54 -13.01 -21.50 7.97
N PRO A 55 -12.81 -21.62 6.64
CA PRO A 55 -12.83 -22.90 5.96
C PRO A 55 -11.78 -23.87 6.51
N ALA A 56 -12.14 -25.11 6.67
CA ALA A 56 -11.22 -26.16 7.11
C ALA A 56 -9.99 -26.21 6.20
N GLY A 57 -8.79 -26.13 6.78
CA GLY A 57 -7.52 -26.15 6.07
C GLY A 57 -7.07 -24.79 5.48
N ARG A 58 -7.81 -23.71 5.70
CA ARG A 58 -7.35 -22.37 5.31
C ARG A 58 -6.25 -21.89 6.28
N VAL A 59 -5.10 -21.53 5.71
CA VAL A 59 -3.97 -20.90 6.42
C VAL A 59 -3.61 -19.53 5.84
N LYS A 60 -4.17 -19.22 4.67
CA LYS A 60 -3.89 -17.96 3.97
C LYS A 60 -4.69 -16.81 4.59
N PRO A 61 -4.05 -15.65 4.93
CA PRO A 61 -4.75 -14.45 5.37
C PRO A 61 -5.79 -13.98 4.35
N TRP A 62 -6.75 -13.16 4.82
CA TRP A 62 -7.85 -12.68 3.98
C TRP A 62 -7.48 -11.53 3.04
N GLY A 63 -6.22 -11.12 2.98
CA GLY A 63 -5.72 -10.10 2.07
C GLY A 63 -5.52 -8.74 2.73
N THR A 64 -5.02 -7.77 1.94
CA THR A 64 -4.54 -6.46 2.43
C THR A 64 -5.65 -5.55 2.93
N ALA A 65 -6.85 -5.61 2.37
CA ALA A 65 -7.98 -4.83 2.88
C ALA A 65 -8.43 -5.33 4.26
N HIS A 66 -8.51 -6.65 4.47
CA HIS A 66 -8.81 -7.21 5.79
C HIS A 66 -7.71 -6.89 6.82
N ALA A 67 -6.47 -6.81 6.36
CA ALA A 67 -5.36 -6.36 7.20
C ALA A 67 -5.61 -4.95 7.77
N ILE A 68 -6.01 -4.01 6.93
CA ILE A 68 -6.37 -2.65 7.36
C ILE A 68 -7.57 -2.68 8.32
N LEU A 69 -8.58 -3.49 8.02
CA LEU A 69 -9.76 -3.65 8.88
C LEU A 69 -9.40 -4.14 10.29
N SER A 70 -8.34 -4.94 10.42
CA SER A 70 -7.84 -5.40 11.73
C SER A 70 -7.31 -4.25 12.60
N CYS A 71 -7.04 -3.08 12.00
CA CYS A 71 -6.60 -1.87 12.71
C CYS A 71 -7.76 -0.93 13.10
N LYS A 72 -9.03 -1.28 12.81
CA LYS A 72 -10.19 -0.37 12.90
C LYS A 72 -10.32 0.34 14.24
N ASP A 73 -10.07 -0.37 15.36
CA ASP A 73 -10.21 0.17 16.71
C ASP A 73 -9.01 1.05 17.14
N MET A 74 -7.98 1.13 16.30
CA MET A 74 -6.78 1.92 16.53
C MET A 74 -6.73 3.20 15.70
N ILE A 75 -7.59 3.29 14.67
CA ILE A 75 -7.64 4.42 13.73
C ILE A 75 -8.79 5.34 14.10
N ASP A 76 -8.46 6.56 14.51
CA ASP A 76 -9.40 7.57 14.99
C ASP A 76 -9.55 8.80 14.06
N GLY A 77 -8.84 8.84 12.93
CA GLY A 77 -8.87 9.92 11.94
C GLY A 77 -8.36 9.48 10.57
N PRO A 78 -7.97 10.41 9.69
CA PRO A 78 -7.31 10.09 8.44
C PRO A 78 -6.02 9.31 8.67
N PHE A 79 -5.68 8.42 7.74
CA PHE A 79 -4.52 7.54 7.88
C PHE A 79 -3.88 7.22 6.53
N ALA A 80 -2.59 6.91 6.56
CA ALA A 80 -1.87 6.37 5.41
C ALA A 80 -1.59 4.89 5.59
N VAL A 81 -1.54 4.16 4.47
CA VAL A 81 -1.18 2.74 4.39
C VAL A 81 0.10 2.62 3.58
N ILE A 82 1.05 1.84 4.09
CA ILE A 82 2.32 1.52 3.42
C ILE A 82 2.65 0.03 3.60
N ASN A 83 3.54 -0.47 2.78
CA ASN A 83 4.25 -1.71 3.06
C ASN A 83 5.40 -1.42 4.04
N ALA A 84 5.57 -2.24 5.06
CA ALA A 84 6.53 -1.98 6.13
C ALA A 84 8.00 -2.24 5.72
N ASP A 85 8.22 -2.97 4.63
CA ASP A 85 9.51 -3.37 4.09
C ASP A 85 9.98 -2.51 2.90
N ASP A 86 9.23 -1.45 2.57
CA ASP A 86 9.52 -0.55 1.47
C ASP A 86 10.02 0.82 1.97
N TYR A 87 10.92 1.43 1.21
CA TYR A 87 11.34 2.82 1.40
C TYR A 87 10.72 3.71 0.32
N TYR A 88 9.93 4.67 0.74
CA TYR A 88 9.11 5.52 -0.14
C TYR A 88 9.70 6.89 -0.44
N GLY A 89 10.73 7.31 0.31
CA GLY A 89 11.26 8.68 0.24
C GLY A 89 10.54 9.64 1.19
N ARG A 90 11.21 10.71 1.59
CA ARG A 90 10.68 11.69 2.56
C ARG A 90 9.56 12.53 1.99
N GLU A 91 9.74 12.98 0.75
CA GLU A 91 8.78 13.85 0.08
C GLU A 91 7.44 13.14 -0.11
N ALA A 92 7.45 11.84 -0.41
CA ALA A 92 6.23 11.04 -0.53
C ALA A 92 5.41 11.01 0.77
N PHE A 93 6.08 10.82 1.92
CA PHE A 93 5.40 10.91 3.23
C PHE A 93 4.88 12.31 3.54
N LYS A 94 5.63 13.35 3.15
CA LYS A 94 5.20 14.73 3.33
C LYS A 94 3.96 15.03 2.51
N GLN A 95 3.96 14.65 1.23
CA GLN A 95 2.84 14.89 0.32
C GLN A 95 1.55 14.23 0.81
N ILE A 96 1.61 12.95 1.24
CA ILE A 96 0.42 12.25 1.74
C ILE A 96 -0.08 12.87 3.04
N TYR A 97 0.84 13.27 3.94
CA TYR A 97 0.49 13.94 5.18
C TYR A 97 -0.17 15.31 4.93
N ASP A 98 0.43 16.13 4.07
CA ASP A 98 -0.09 17.46 3.73
C ASP A 98 -1.50 17.34 3.13
N TYR A 99 -1.71 16.37 2.23
CA TYR A 99 -3.03 16.12 1.65
C TYR A 99 -4.06 15.76 2.72
N LEU A 100 -3.77 14.74 3.53
CA LEU A 100 -4.69 14.24 4.55
C LEU A 100 -4.98 15.24 5.67
N SER A 101 -4.09 16.24 5.86
CA SER A 101 -4.24 17.26 6.90
C SER A 101 -5.25 18.35 6.55
N VAL A 102 -5.56 18.52 5.26
CA VAL A 102 -6.40 19.64 4.78
C VAL A 102 -7.62 19.19 3.98
N HIS A 103 -7.68 17.92 3.56
CA HIS A 103 -8.81 17.40 2.80
C HIS A 103 -9.72 16.57 3.69
N GLU A 104 -11.01 16.90 3.64
CA GLU A 104 -12.07 16.19 4.33
C GLU A 104 -13.02 15.60 3.27
N ASP A 105 -13.72 14.53 3.66
CA ASP A 105 -14.79 13.96 2.82
C ASP A 105 -15.90 14.99 2.62
N ASN A 106 -16.44 15.02 1.41
CA ASN A 106 -17.61 15.82 1.06
C ASN A 106 -18.75 14.92 0.57
N GLU A 107 -19.31 15.15 -0.60
CA GLU A 107 -20.28 14.23 -1.22
C GLU A 107 -19.61 12.89 -1.60
N LYS A 108 -18.30 12.87 -1.72
CA LYS A 108 -17.46 11.69 -1.98
C LYS A 108 -16.33 11.61 -0.98
N TYR A 109 -15.83 10.40 -0.78
CA TYR A 109 -14.59 10.19 -0.06
C TYR A 109 -13.41 10.84 -0.79
N GLN A 110 -12.57 11.57 -0.06
CA GLN A 110 -11.40 12.25 -0.59
C GLN A 110 -10.13 11.49 -0.20
N TYR A 111 -9.64 10.66 -1.10
CA TYR A 111 -8.45 9.82 -0.89
C TYR A 111 -7.27 10.34 -1.71
N ALA A 112 -6.10 9.84 -1.40
CA ALA A 112 -4.89 10.11 -2.15
C ALA A 112 -4.05 8.85 -2.33
N MET A 113 -3.20 8.87 -3.35
CA MET A 113 -2.18 7.87 -3.58
C MET A 113 -0.92 8.58 -4.07
N VAL A 114 0.26 8.14 -3.60
CA VAL A 114 1.51 8.64 -4.16
C VAL A 114 1.87 7.82 -5.41
N GLY A 115 1.95 8.52 -6.54
CA GLY A 115 2.30 7.96 -7.84
C GLY A 115 3.79 8.12 -8.14
N TYR A 116 4.46 7.02 -8.44
CA TYR A 116 5.88 6.97 -8.77
C TYR A 116 6.08 6.83 -10.27
N GLN A 117 7.16 7.42 -10.80
CA GLN A 117 7.60 7.09 -12.15
C GLN A 117 8.11 5.65 -12.19
N LEU A 118 7.66 4.86 -13.14
CA LEU A 118 7.99 3.43 -13.28
C LEU A 118 9.51 3.18 -13.23
N LYS A 119 10.31 4.00 -13.94
CA LYS A 119 11.78 3.89 -13.95
C LYS A 119 12.42 3.97 -12.56
N ASN A 120 11.77 4.65 -11.61
CA ASN A 120 12.24 4.81 -10.24
C ASN A 120 11.85 3.64 -9.33
N THR A 121 11.21 2.60 -9.85
CA THR A 121 10.71 1.43 -9.11
C THR A 121 11.19 0.09 -9.67
N LEU A 122 12.02 0.11 -10.71
CA LEU A 122 12.51 -1.08 -11.40
C LEU A 122 13.79 -1.63 -10.73
N THR A 123 14.05 -2.93 -10.95
CA THR A 123 15.29 -3.60 -10.58
C THR A 123 16.05 -4.05 -11.84
N GLU A 124 17.37 -4.27 -11.69
CA GLU A 124 18.21 -4.90 -12.71
C GLU A 124 18.15 -6.43 -12.65
N ASN A 125 17.59 -7.00 -11.58
CA ASN A 125 17.73 -8.41 -11.24
C ASN A 125 16.55 -9.28 -11.65
N GLY A 126 15.62 -8.74 -12.47
CA GLY A 126 14.48 -9.52 -12.96
C GLY A 126 13.24 -8.68 -13.23
N SER A 127 12.08 -9.33 -13.18
CA SER A 127 10.80 -8.67 -13.35
C SER A 127 10.22 -8.19 -12.02
N VAL A 128 9.33 -7.19 -12.11
CA VAL A 128 8.56 -6.67 -10.98
C VAL A 128 7.08 -6.65 -11.31
N ALA A 129 6.23 -6.67 -10.29
CA ALA A 129 4.80 -6.41 -10.41
C ALA A 129 4.50 -4.97 -10.03
N ARG A 130 3.68 -4.24 -10.82
CA ARG A 130 3.29 -2.85 -10.55
C ARG A 130 1.86 -2.57 -10.98
N GLY A 131 1.16 -1.79 -10.19
CA GLY A 131 -0.13 -1.22 -10.57
C GLY A 131 0.08 0.02 -11.43
N VAL A 132 -0.10 -0.10 -12.74
CA VAL A 132 -0.05 1.03 -13.70
C VAL A 132 -1.32 1.85 -13.54
N CYS A 133 -1.16 3.17 -13.37
CA CYS A 133 -2.23 4.10 -13.08
C CYS A 133 -2.66 4.88 -14.32
N ASP A 134 -3.97 4.89 -14.58
CA ASP A 134 -4.60 5.85 -15.47
C ASP A 134 -5.04 7.07 -14.65
N ILE A 135 -4.67 8.25 -15.13
CA ILE A 135 -4.87 9.52 -14.42
C ILE A 135 -5.56 10.50 -15.37
N ASP A 136 -6.61 11.15 -14.88
CA ASP A 136 -7.31 12.19 -15.66
C ASP A 136 -6.57 13.53 -15.72
N GLY A 137 -7.13 14.50 -16.48
CA GLY A 137 -6.55 15.83 -16.63
C GLY A 137 -6.48 16.66 -15.35
N ASP A 138 -7.23 16.28 -14.31
CA ASP A 138 -7.24 16.93 -12.98
C ASP A 138 -6.28 16.23 -12.00
N GLY A 139 -5.58 15.20 -12.45
CA GLY A 139 -4.65 14.40 -11.64
C GLY A 139 -5.35 13.48 -10.67
N LYS A 140 -6.55 13.02 -11.00
CA LYS A 140 -7.30 12.01 -10.24
C LYS A 140 -7.10 10.64 -10.86
N LEU A 141 -7.04 9.63 -10.02
CA LEU A 141 -6.95 8.24 -10.42
C LEU A 141 -8.25 7.80 -11.08
N VAL A 142 -8.14 7.27 -12.29
CA VAL A 142 -9.25 6.64 -13.04
C VAL A 142 -9.26 5.15 -12.79
N SER A 143 -8.11 4.51 -12.96
CA SER A 143 -7.96 3.07 -12.77
C SER A 143 -6.53 2.68 -12.38
N VAL A 144 -6.37 1.47 -11.84
CA VAL A 144 -5.08 0.82 -11.61
C VAL A 144 -5.11 -0.56 -12.25
N THR A 145 -4.20 -0.80 -13.18
CA THR A 145 -4.03 -2.11 -13.82
C THR A 145 -2.76 -2.77 -13.32
N GLU A 146 -2.90 -3.92 -12.66
CA GLU A 146 -1.76 -4.67 -12.15
C GLU A 146 -1.12 -5.48 -13.28
N HIS A 147 0.17 -5.20 -13.56
CA HIS A 147 1.00 -6.03 -14.43
C HIS A 147 2.03 -6.78 -13.57
N THR A 148 1.95 -8.10 -13.58
CA THR A 148 2.74 -8.97 -12.69
C THR A 148 4.15 -9.23 -13.17
N THR A 149 4.43 -8.94 -14.45
CA THR A 149 5.73 -9.21 -15.06
C THR A 149 6.17 -8.03 -15.93
N ILE A 150 6.80 -7.06 -15.28
CA ILE A 150 7.41 -5.89 -15.94
C ILE A 150 8.92 -6.03 -15.88
N VAL A 151 9.59 -5.93 -17.02
CA VAL A 151 11.04 -6.00 -17.16
C VAL A 151 11.61 -4.64 -17.55
N LYS A 152 12.76 -4.29 -17.01
CA LYS A 152 13.48 -3.07 -17.36
C LYS A 152 14.05 -3.13 -18.77
N ARG A 153 13.95 -2.02 -19.52
CA ARG A 153 14.53 -1.83 -20.84
C ARG A 153 15.16 -0.43 -20.96
N GLY A 154 16.41 -0.30 -20.45
CA GLY A 154 17.08 1.00 -20.37
C GLY A 154 16.34 1.95 -19.43
N GLU A 155 15.94 3.12 -19.91
CA GLU A 155 15.15 4.12 -19.16
C GLU A 155 13.64 3.80 -19.18
N ASN A 156 13.21 2.82 -19.96
CA ASN A 156 11.83 2.36 -20.11
C ASN A 156 11.65 0.95 -19.55
N ALA A 157 10.47 0.39 -19.75
CA ALA A 157 10.14 -0.97 -19.36
C ALA A 157 9.26 -1.63 -20.43
N ALA A 158 8.98 -2.93 -20.25
CA ALA A 158 7.95 -3.63 -21.00
C ALA A 158 7.32 -4.69 -20.10
N TYR A 159 6.04 -4.97 -20.32
CA TYR A 159 5.35 -6.04 -19.59
C TYR A 159 4.92 -7.16 -20.52
N THR A 160 4.72 -8.34 -19.95
CA THR A 160 4.18 -9.51 -20.62
C THR A 160 3.04 -10.11 -19.81
N GLU A 161 2.04 -10.65 -20.52
CA GLU A 161 0.90 -11.37 -19.94
C GLU A 161 0.82 -12.83 -20.43
N ASP A 162 1.80 -13.25 -21.23
CA ASP A 162 1.84 -14.55 -21.92
C ASP A 162 3.17 -15.30 -21.68
N ASP A 163 3.73 -15.16 -20.46
CA ASP A 163 4.99 -15.80 -20.04
C ASP A 163 6.19 -15.43 -20.94
N GLY A 164 6.23 -14.18 -21.41
CA GLY A 164 7.38 -13.67 -22.17
C GLY A 164 7.36 -13.96 -23.67
N LYS A 165 6.25 -14.42 -24.22
CA LYS A 165 6.11 -14.63 -25.68
C LYS A 165 5.95 -13.33 -26.44
N SER A 166 5.25 -12.37 -25.82
CA SER A 166 5.10 -11.01 -26.33
C SER A 166 5.32 -9.97 -25.23
N TYR A 167 5.73 -8.78 -25.64
CA TYR A 167 5.96 -7.67 -24.73
C TYR A 167 5.30 -6.40 -25.24
N THR A 168 4.67 -5.66 -24.34
CA THR A 168 4.14 -4.33 -24.59
C THR A 168 5.02 -3.30 -23.88
N ASP A 169 5.48 -2.28 -24.61
CA ASP A 169 6.36 -1.27 -24.06
C ASP A 169 5.62 -0.33 -23.09
N LEU A 170 6.31 0.07 -22.04
CA LEU A 170 5.91 1.08 -21.07
C LEU A 170 6.97 2.17 -21.00
N ALA A 171 6.55 3.43 -21.08
CA ALA A 171 7.45 4.55 -20.88
C ALA A 171 7.96 4.61 -19.42
N GLY A 172 9.19 5.02 -19.23
CA GLY A 172 9.80 5.09 -17.89
C GLY A 172 9.14 6.12 -16.97
N ASP A 173 8.44 7.10 -17.51
CA ASP A 173 7.66 8.10 -16.78
C ASP A 173 6.20 7.71 -16.55
N THR A 174 5.78 6.51 -17.00
CA THR A 174 4.48 5.93 -16.64
C THR A 174 4.31 5.94 -15.13
N ILE A 175 3.15 6.38 -14.66
CA ILE A 175 2.88 6.44 -13.22
C ILE A 175 2.39 5.09 -12.70
N VAL A 176 2.98 4.66 -11.59
CA VAL A 176 2.64 3.39 -10.94
C VAL A 176 2.36 3.59 -9.44
N SER A 177 1.50 2.74 -8.92
CA SER A 177 1.25 2.61 -7.49
C SER A 177 2.33 1.73 -6.83
N MET A 178 2.84 2.21 -5.70
CA MET A 178 3.73 1.46 -4.82
C MET A 178 3.10 1.20 -3.44
N ASN A 179 1.75 1.18 -3.38
CA ASN A 179 0.98 0.95 -2.15
C ASN A 179 1.16 2.01 -1.04
N LEU A 180 1.49 3.26 -1.40
CA LEU A 180 1.39 4.38 -0.49
C LEU A 180 0.06 5.11 -0.72
N TRP A 181 -0.91 4.81 0.13
CA TRP A 181 -2.28 5.32 0.05
C TRP A 181 -2.64 6.17 1.25
N GLY A 182 -3.49 7.16 1.06
CA GLY A 182 -4.08 7.99 2.10
C GLY A 182 -5.60 7.94 2.08
N PHE A 183 -6.20 7.71 3.22
CA PHE A 183 -7.64 7.51 3.37
C PHE A 183 -8.21 8.36 4.50
N SER A 184 -9.48 8.74 4.38
CA SER A 184 -10.28 9.17 5.51
C SER A 184 -10.68 7.96 6.37
N LYS A 185 -11.13 8.22 7.59
CA LYS A 185 -11.64 7.17 8.49
C LYS A 185 -12.81 6.38 7.88
N GLY A 186 -13.62 7.02 7.01
CA GLY A 186 -14.76 6.41 6.32
C GLY A 186 -14.39 5.16 5.52
N PHE A 187 -13.15 5.06 5.06
CA PHE A 187 -12.67 3.90 4.31
C PHE A 187 -12.78 2.58 5.08
N LEU A 188 -12.62 2.60 6.42
CA LEU A 188 -12.78 1.41 7.26
C LEU A 188 -14.20 0.82 7.17
N SER A 189 -15.21 1.67 7.11
CA SER A 189 -16.61 1.25 6.96
C SER A 189 -16.86 0.63 5.58
N GLU A 190 -16.25 1.19 4.54
CA GLU A 190 -16.34 0.65 3.17
C GLU A 190 -15.62 -0.69 3.03
N ILE A 191 -14.47 -0.88 3.69
CA ILE A 191 -13.81 -2.19 3.76
C ILE A 191 -14.73 -3.20 4.46
N ALA A 192 -15.26 -2.86 5.63
CA ALA A 192 -16.11 -3.75 6.40
C ALA A 192 -17.37 -4.17 5.64
N TYR A 193 -18.00 -3.21 4.94
CA TYR A 193 -19.17 -3.47 4.10
C TYR A 193 -18.84 -4.46 2.96
N GLY A 194 -17.83 -4.15 2.16
CA GLY A 194 -17.46 -4.98 1.01
C GLY A 194 -16.84 -6.32 1.39
N PHE A 195 -16.36 -6.49 2.63
CA PHE A 195 -15.78 -7.74 3.09
C PHE A 195 -16.82 -8.87 3.19
N ARG A 196 -18.06 -8.56 3.55
CA ARG A 196 -19.16 -9.54 3.56
C ARG A 196 -19.45 -10.07 2.16
N ASP A 197 -19.57 -9.17 1.19
CA ASP A 197 -19.85 -9.54 -0.21
C ASP A 197 -18.69 -10.37 -0.79
N PHE A 198 -17.45 -9.94 -0.51
CA PHE A 198 -16.24 -10.69 -0.87
C PHE A 198 -16.25 -12.12 -0.28
N LEU A 199 -16.62 -12.27 0.99
CA LEU A 199 -16.67 -13.61 1.62
C LEU A 199 -17.76 -14.48 0.99
N GLN A 200 -18.94 -13.93 0.71
CA GLN A 200 -20.03 -14.67 0.06
C GLN A 200 -19.59 -15.28 -1.28
N GLU A 201 -18.91 -14.48 -2.10
CA GLU A 201 -18.43 -14.91 -3.41
C GLU A 201 -17.16 -15.77 -3.31
N GLY A 202 -16.16 -15.27 -2.58
CA GLY A 202 -14.84 -15.88 -2.51
C GLY A 202 -14.84 -17.26 -1.90
N LEU A 203 -15.69 -17.50 -0.89
CA LEU A 203 -15.81 -18.81 -0.24
C LEU A 203 -16.46 -19.87 -1.15
N GLN A 204 -17.28 -19.46 -2.11
CA GLN A 204 -17.88 -20.39 -3.08
C GLN A 204 -16.87 -20.83 -4.15
N HIS A 205 -15.97 -19.93 -4.58
CA HIS A 205 -15.07 -20.17 -5.71
C HIS A 205 -13.68 -20.62 -5.28
N ASN A 206 -13.13 -20.05 -4.21
CA ASN A 206 -11.77 -20.34 -3.76
C ASN A 206 -11.61 -20.19 -2.25
N PRO A 207 -12.25 -21.07 -1.45
CA PRO A 207 -12.33 -20.90 0.01
C PRO A 207 -10.97 -20.88 0.72
N LEU A 208 -9.96 -21.54 0.17
CA LEU A 208 -8.65 -21.65 0.81
C LEU A 208 -7.69 -20.52 0.42
N LYS A 209 -7.93 -19.81 -0.69
CA LYS A 209 -6.92 -18.87 -1.24
C LYS A 209 -7.49 -17.50 -1.64
N CYS A 210 -8.81 -17.27 -1.61
CA CYS A 210 -9.37 -15.95 -1.94
C CYS A 210 -8.79 -14.87 -1.02
N GLU A 211 -8.51 -13.70 -1.59
CA GLU A 211 -7.95 -12.56 -0.86
C GLU A 211 -8.70 -11.27 -1.21
N TYR A 212 -9.02 -10.50 -0.20
CA TYR A 212 -9.64 -9.19 -0.30
C TYR A 212 -8.56 -8.12 -0.34
N TYR A 213 -8.24 -7.67 -1.55
CA TYR A 213 -7.16 -6.73 -1.79
C TYR A 213 -7.58 -5.27 -1.61
N LEU A 214 -6.69 -4.46 -1.07
CA LEU A 214 -6.89 -3.01 -0.96
C LEU A 214 -7.24 -2.35 -2.30
N PRO A 215 -6.51 -2.58 -3.41
CA PRO A 215 -6.86 -1.99 -4.69
C PRO A 215 -8.28 -2.33 -5.18
N SER A 216 -8.79 -3.52 -4.89
CA SER A 216 -10.15 -3.89 -5.30
C SER A 216 -11.23 -3.08 -4.57
N VAL A 217 -10.99 -2.70 -3.31
CA VAL A 217 -11.89 -1.81 -2.57
C VAL A 217 -11.88 -0.42 -3.19
N VAL A 218 -10.70 0.11 -3.51
CA VAL A 218 -10.56 1.41 -4.16
C VAL A 218 -11.26 1.42 -5.52
N SER A 219 -11.02 0.41 -6.38
CA SER A 219 -11.68 0.30 -7.70
C SER A 219 -13.20 0.28 -7.55
N ARG A 220 -13.75 -0.51 -6.64
CA ARG A 220 -15.20 -0.53 -6.36
C ARG A 220 -15.76 0.84 -5.99
N LEU A 221 -15.05 1.62 -5.22
CA LEU A 221 -15.46 2.97 -4.81
C LEU A 221 -15.35 3.99 -5.94
N LEU A 222 -14.34 3.88 -6.80
CA LEU A 222 -14.20 4.68 -8.02
C LEU A 222 -15.34 4.35 -9.00
N ASP A 223 -15.56 3.08 -9.30
CA ASP A 223 -16.60 2.60 -10.23
C ASP A 223 -18.01 3.00 -9.79
N SER A 224 -18.26 2.99 -8.47
CA SER A 224 -19.54 3.45 -7.89
C SER A 224 -19.63 4.96 -7.69
N ASN A 225 -18.63 5.72 -8.11
CA ASN A 225 -18.54 7.17 -7.97
C ASN A 225 -18.64 7.67 -6.51
N LYS A 226 -18.26 6.82 -5.54
CA LYS A 226 -18.29 7.14 -4.11
C LYS A 226 -17.01 7.79 -3.60
N ALA A 227 -15.90 7.63 -4.31
CA ALA A 227 -14.62 8.20 -3.94
C ALA A 227 -13.94 8.91 -5.11
N GLU A 228 -13.08 9.84 -4.77
CA GLU A 228 -12.06 10.42 -5.64
C GLU A 228 -10.69 10.16 -5.03
N VAL A 229 -9.72 9.82 -5.87
CA VAL A 229 -8.35 9.57 -5.41
C VAL A 229 -7.42 10.55 -6.13
N LYS A 230 -6.83 11.49 -5.40
CA LYS A 230 -5.79 12.38 -5.94
C LYS A 230 -4.49 11.63 -6.07
N VAL A 231 -3.88 11.66 -7.25
CA VAL A 231 -2.54 11.12 -7.46
C VAL A 231 -1.51 12.21 -7.17
N LEU A 232 -0.72 11.99 -6.12
CA LEU A 232 0.37 12.86 -5.68
C LEU A 232 1.64 12.38 -6.35
N LEU A 233 2.09 13.09 -7.39
CA LEU A 233 3.26 12.68 -8.17
C LEU A 233 4.55 12.94 -7.40
N THR A 234 5.43 11.95 -7.37
CA THR A 234 6.76 12.08 -6.79
C THR A 234 7.87 11.70 -7.78
N THR A 235 9.01 12.35 -7.65
CA THR A 235 10.27 11.97 -8.35
C THR A 235 11.20 11.15 -7.47
N GLU A 236 10.77 10.86 -6.24
CA GLU A 236 11.53 10.02 -5.31
C GLU A 236 11.79 8.63 -5.91
N LYS A 237 12.91 8.06 -5.52
CA LYS A 237 13.22 6.67 -5.85
C LYS A 237 12.65 5.77 -4.75
N TRP A 238 11.85 4.82 -5.16
CA TRP A 238 11.37 3.77 -4.29
C TRP A 238 12.44 2.67 -4.17
N TYR A 239 12.61 2.11 -2.97
CA TYR A 239 13.49 0.98 -2.73
C TYR A 239 12.73 -0.11 -1.97
N GLY A 240 12.77 -1.32 -2.52
CA GLY A 240 12.31 -2.55 -1.90
C GLY A 240 13.26 -3.70 -2.27
N VAL A 241 13.23 -4.77 -1.50
CA VAL A 241 14.06 -5.96 -1.76
C VAL A 241 13.17 -7.01 -2.42
N THR A 242 13.02 -6.91 -3.74
CA THR A 242 12.28 -7.90 -4.54
C THR A 242 13.11 -9.18 -4.73
N TYR A 243 14.38 -9.00 -5.02
CA TYR A 243 15.34 -10.07 -5.19
C TYR A 243 16.44 -9.95 -4.12
N ARG A 244 17.02 -11.08 -3.73
CA ARG A 244 18.13 -11.10 -2.75
C ARG A 244 19.30 -10.24 -3.22
N GLU A 245 19.52 -10.20 -4.52
CA GLU A 245 20.57 -9.45 -5.20
C GLU A 245 20.35 -7.92 -5.12
N ASP A 246 19.13 -7.45 -4.86
CA ASP A 246 18.82 -6.01 -4.67
C ASP A 246 19.36 -5.50 -3.32
N LYS A 247 19.49 -6.37 -2.32
CA LYS A 247 19.81 -5.99 -0.94
C LYS A 247 21.07 -5.13 -0.79
N PRO A 248 22.22 -5.45 -1.42
CA PRO A 248 23.42 -4.61 -1.29
C PRO A 248 23.23 -3.19 -1.84
N MET A 249 22.51 -3.06 -2.96
CA MET A 249 22.21 -1.77 -3.58
C MET A 249 21.27 -0.94 -2.70
N VAL A 250 20.21 -1.55 -2.18
CA VAL A 250 19.26 -0.90 -1.27
C VAL A 250 19.96 -0.43 0.01
N MET A 251 20.80 -1.29 0.63
CA MET A 251 21.57 -0.91 1.82
C MET A 251 22.50 0.27 1.57
N ALA A 252 23.22 0.29 0.43
CA ALA A 252 24.10 1.39 0.07
C ALA A 252 23.33 2.69 -0.17
N ALA A 253 22.16 2.61 -0.80
CA ALA A 253 21.30 3.76 -1.04
C ALA A 253 20.75 4.35 0.27
N VAL A 254 20.24 3.52 1.18
CA VAL A 254 19.72 3.96 2.49
C VAL A 254 20.83 4.59 3.31
N LYS A 255 22.03 3.97 3.37
CA LYS A 255 23.17 4.55 4.07
C LYS A 255 23.55 5.93 3.55
N LYS A 256 23.57 6.12 2.22
CA LYS A 256 23.85 7.43 1.61
C LYS A 256 22.80 8.47 1.95
N LEU A 257 21.53 8.07 2.11
CA LEU A 257 20.46 8.97 2.55
C LEU A 257 20.65 9.41 4.01
N GLU A 258 21.05 8.48 4.90
CA GLU A 258 21.37 8.79 6.30
C GLU A 258 22.57 9.75 6.46
N GLU A 259 23.56 9.66 5.57
CA GLU A 259 24.75 10.53 5.60
C GLU A 259 24.46 11.96 5.11
N ASN A 260 23.36 12.18 4.38
CA ASN A 260 22.96 13.50 3.85
C ASN A 260 21.89 14.21 4.71
N ASP A 261 21.50 13.60 5.81
CA ASP A 261 20.56 14.12 6.82
C ASP A 261 21.29 14.78 7.98
#